data_50d31ad8d3d2e245cd1d0452802181c1
#
_entry.id   50d31ad8d3d2e245cd1d0452802181c1
#
_cell.length_a   1.000
_cell.length_b   1.000
_cell.length_c   1.000
_cell.angle_alpha   90.00
_cell.angle_beta   90.00
_cell.angle_gamma   90.00
#
_symmetry.space_group_name_H-M   'P 1'
#
loop_
_entity.id
_entity.type
_entity.pdbx_description
1 polymer ?
#
loop_
_entity_poly.entity_id
_entity_poly.type
_entity_poly.pdbx_seq_one_letter_code
_entity_poly.pdbx_strand_id
1 'polypeptide(L)'
;MSTALLEARELSVRFGGLTAVDAVSAAFHEGELVGIIGPNGAGKTTFFNALSGVTAPTGGRLWVAGRDLTSAAAHHHARQGVARTFQTPRVFGELTVAANVDFGLQFGGRGRSGSRLLKDEASILRLIGLTDLAALPAAAVTPSQQRLLEIGMALATRPRVLLLDEVAAGLTEAEVEAMAQLIRRLRDDLGLAVVWIEHAVTTLLRHVERVLVLHQGRKIADDAPAAVVRDPTVIEAYLGDEMAEAAA
;
A
#
# COMPACT_ATOMS: atom_id res chain seq x y z
N MET A 1 20.89 2.17 -13.40
CA MET A 1 19.96 1.45 -12.49
C MET A 1 19.27 2.49 -11.64
N SER A 2 17.94 2.53 -11.64
CA SER A 2 17.18 3.47 -10.80
C SER A 2 17.40 3.12 -9.32
N THR A 3 17.64 4.12 -8.49
CA THR A 3 17.81 3.92 -7.04
C THR A 3 16.44 3.58 -6.43
N ALA A 4 16.36 2.54 -5.62
CA ALA A 4 15.13 2.16 -4.95
C ALA A 4 14.62 3.29 -4.03
N LEU A 5 13.32 3.55 -4.06
CA LEU A 5 12.67 4.49 -3.14
C LEU A 5 12.42 3.88 -1.78
N LEU A 6 12.08 2.58 -1.76
CA LEU A 6 11.89 1.78 -0.56
C LEU A 6 12.58 0.45 -0.76
N GLU A 7 13.46 0.05 0.16
CA GLU A 7 14.24 -1.17 0.04
C GLU A 7 14.29 -1.90 1.39
N ALA A 8 13.81 -3.13 1.39
CA ALA A 8 13.96 -4.08 2.49
C ALA A 8 15.02 -5.13 2.13
N ARG A 9 15.94 -5.40 3.04
CA ARG A 9 16.96 -6.47 2.90
C ARG A 9 16.88 -7.41 4.08
N GLU A 10 16.57 -8.68 3.81
CA GLU A 10 16.44 -9.75 4.80
C GLU A 10 15.56 -9.35 5.99
N LEU A 11 14.49 -8.57 5.70
CA LEU A 11 13.61 -8.02 6.72
C LEU A 11 12.89 -9.14 7.44
N SER A 12 12.99 -9.17 8.77
CA SER A 12 12.33 -10.18 9.60
C SER A 12 11.51 -9.52 10.69
N VAL A 13 10.34 -10.09 10.98
CA VAL A 13 9.46 -9.65 12.08
C VAL A 13 9.01 -10.87 12.86
N ARG A 14 9.24 -10.86 14.17
CA ARG A 14 8.86 -11.92 15.09
C ARG A 14 7.99 -11.39 16.23
N PHE A 15 6.99 -12.16 16.61
CA PHE A 15 6.13 -11.90 17.76
C PHE A 15 6.23 -13.09 18.71
N GLY A 16 7.04 -12.96 19.77
CA GLY A 16 7.36 -14.09 20.65
C GLY A 16 8.00 -15.23 19.86
N GLY A 17 7.36 -16.40 19.86
CA GLY A 17 7.83 -17.58 19.13
C GLY A 17 7.42 -17.63 17.64
N LEU A 18 6.52 -16.73 17.18
CA LEU A 18 6.02 -16.71 15.81
C LEU A 18 6.91 -15.82 14.95
N THR A 19 7.44 -16.37 13.86
CA THR A 19 8.11 -15.58 12.80
C THR A 19 7.06 -15.25 11.72
N ALA A 20 6.57 -14.01 11.72
CA ALA A 20 5.55 -13.55 10.77
C ALA A 20 6.13 -13.08 9.44
N VAL A 21 7.38 -12.60 9.43
CA VAL A 21 8.16 -12.27 8.23
C VAL A 21 9.58 -12.80 8.44
N ASP A 22 10.11 -13.54 7.49
CA ASP A 22 11.39 -14.24 7.59
C ASP A 22 12.30 -13.88 6.40
N ALA A 23 13.29 -13.04 6.65
CA ALA A 23 14.33 -12.62 5.72
C ALA A 23 13.83 -12.15 4.33
N VAL A 24 12.72 -11.39 4.29
CA VAL A 24 12.14 -10.89 3.04
C VAL A 24 12.96 -9.73 2.51
N SER A 25 13.45 -9.86 1.26
CA SER A 25 14.14 -8.80 0.52
C SER A 25 13.28 -8.33 -0.66
N ALA A 26 13.04 -7.02 -0.75
CA ALA A 26 12.30 -6.38 -1.84
C ALA A 26 12.76 -4.94 -2.03
N ALA A 27 12.72 -4.46 -3.28
CA ALA A 27 13.01 -3.08 -3.63
C ALA A 27 11.88 -2.52 -4.50
N PHE A 28 11.46 -1.29 -4.24
CA PHE A 28 10.39 -0.61 -4.95
C PHE A 28 10.93 0.70 -5.54
N HIS A 29 10.68 0.91 -6.83
CA HIS A 29 11.26 2.01 -7.58
C HIS A 29 10.19 3.03 -7.99
N GLU A 30 10.65 4.22 -8.35
CA GLU A 30 9.80 5.28 -8.87
C GLU A 30 9.04 4.81 -10.12
N GLY A 31 7.71 5.05 -10.15
CA GLY A 31 6.86 4.68 -11.27
C GLY A 31 6.52 3.18 -11.34
N GLU A 32 6.83 2.38 -10.31
CA GLU A 32 6.41 0.99 -10.24
C GLU A 32 5.03 0.83 -9.58
N LEU A 33 4.22 -0.09 -10.10
CA LEU A 33 3.01 -0.59 -9.46
C LEU A 33 3.18 -2.08 -9.17
N VAL A 34 3.45 -2.40 -7.91
CA VAL A 34 3.77 -3.75 -7.43
C VAL A 34 2.62 -4.30 -6.61
N GLY A 35 2.15 -5.50 -6.96
CA GLY A 35 1.20 -6.26 -6.15
C GLY A 35 1.90 -7.12 -5.11
N ILE A 36 1.35 -7.26 -3.92
CA ILE A 36 1.75 -8.27 -2.95
C ILE A 36 0.58 -9.22 -2.72
N ILE A 37 0.78 -10.49 -3.00
CA ILE A 37 -0.20 -11.54 -2.82
C ILE A 37 0.33 -12.63 -1.89
N GLY A 38 -0.54 -13.53 -1.49
CA GLY A 38 -0.22 -14.69 -0.66
C GLY A 38 -1.45 -15.11 0.14
N PRO A 39 -1.50 -16.35 0.61
CA PRO A 39 -2.61 -16.86 1.44
C PRO A 39 -2.82 -16.06 2.73
N ASN A 40 -3.90 -16.37 3.46
CA ASN A 40 -4.14 -15.84 4.79
C ASN A 40 -3.00 -16.25 5.74
N GLY A 41 -2.54 -15.33 6.59
CA GLY A 41 -1.40 -15.61 7.45
C GLY A 41 -0.02 -15.62 6.78
N ALA A 42 0.09 -15.37 5.47
CA ALA A 42 1.37 -15.33 4.76
C ALA A 42 2.35 -14.22 5.20
N GLY A 43 1.91 -13.28 6.06
CA GLY A 43 2.75 -12.19 6.57
C GLY A 43 2.61 -10.86 5.81
N LYS A 44 1.70 -10.74 4.85
CA LYS A 44 1.52 -9.53 4.02
C LYS A 44 1.34 -8.25 4.83
N THR A 45 0.35 -8.20 5.71
CA THR A 45 0.06 -7.03 6.57
C THR A 45 1.21 -6.74 7.53
N THR A 46 1.88 -7.77 8.05
CA THR A 46 3.07 -7.61 8.90
C THR A 46 4.23 -7.00 8.13
N PHE A 47 4.46 -7.44 6.90
CA PHE A 47 5.47 -6.85 6.02
C PHE A 47 5.15 -5.38 5.71
N PHE A 48 3.90 -5.05 5.38
CA PHE A 48 3.45 -3.65 5.19
C PHE A 48 3.64 -2.79 6.44
N ASN A 49 3.32 -3.35 7.62
CA ASN A 49 3.54 -2.66 8.89
C ASN A 49 5.03 -2.35 9.10
N ALA A 50 5.91 -3.27 8.73
CA ALA A 50 7.36 -3.04 8.81
C ALA A 50 7.81 -1.98 7.79
N LEU A 51 7.37 -2.06 6.53
CA LEU A 51 7.70 -1.07 5.49
C LEU A 51 7.28 0.35 5.86
N SER A 52 6.17 0.51 6.58
CA SER A 52 5.64 1.82 7.02
C SER A 52 6.12 2.28 8.40
N GLY A 53 6.95 1.48 9.09
CA GLY A 53 7.45 1.78 10.44
C GLY A 53 6.40 1.64 11.55
N VAL A 54 5.24 1.03 11.28
CA VAL A 54 4.22 0.70 12.29
C VAL A 54 4.70 -0.44 13.19
N THR A 55 5.43 -1.39 12.62
CA THR A 55 6.08 -2.47 13.36
C THR A 55 7.58 -2.41 13.11
N ALA A 56 8.38 -2.32 14.17
CA ALA A 56 9.82 -2.38 14.04
C ALA A 56 10.26 -3.80 13.64
N PRO A 57 11.11 -3.97 12.62
CA PRO A 57 11.67 -5.26 12.28
C PRO A 57 12.55 -5.80 13.41
N THR A 58 12.57 -7.12 13.56
CA THR A 58 13.44 -7.82 14.52
C THR A 58 14.78 -8.20 13.91
N GLY A 59 14.92 -8.13 12.59
CA GLY A 59 16.13 -8.40 11.82
C GLY A 59 16.09 -7.79 10.44
N GLY A 60 17.21 -7.76 9.77
CA GLY A 60 17.35 -7.13 8.46
C GLY A 60 17.42 -5.61 8.53
N ARG A 61 17.26 -4.97 7.37
CA ARG A 61 17.33 -3.51 7.26
C ARG A 61 16.29 -2.95 6.29
N LEU A 62 15.89 -1.70 6.52
CA LEU A 62 14.96 -0.96 5.70
C LEU A 62 15.49 0.44 5.36
N TRP A 63 15.54 0.76 4.07
CA TRP A 63 15.92 2.08 3.58
C TRP A 63 14.76 2.75 2.86
N VAL A 64 14.61 4.04 3.10
CA VAL A 64 13.69 4.91 2.37
C VAL A 64 14.49 6.04 1.74
N ALA A 65 14.45 6.15 0.42
CA ALA A 65 15.20 7.15 -0.33
C ALA A 65 16.71 7.21 0.05
N GLY A 66 17.31 6.03 0.26
CA GLY A 66 18.72 5.87 0.63
C GLY A 66 19.03 6.12 2.11
N ARG A 67 18.04 6.41 2.95
CA ARG A 67 18.21 6.58 4.40
C ARG A 67 17.79 5.32 5.15
N ASP A 68 18.64 4.86 6.06
CA ASP A 68 18.29 3.74 6.94
C ASP A 68 17.21 4.19 7.96
N LEU A 69 16.06 3.55 7.88
CA LEU A 69 14.92 3.77 8.76
C LEU A 69 14.52 2.50 9.53
N THR A 70 15.38 1.52 9.61
CA THR A 70 15.13 0.20 10.18
C THR A 70 14.46 0.26 11.56
N SER A 71 14.96 1.13 12.44
CA SER A 71 14.44 1.28 13.81
C SER A 71 13.62 2.57 14.00
N ALA A 72 13.29 3.25 12.91
CA ALA A 72 12.58 4.52 12.98
C ALA A 72 11.07 4.31 13.18
N ALA A 73 10.44 5.18 13.96
CA ALA A 73 8.99 5.18 14.13
C ALA A 73 8.26 5.64 12.86
N ALA A 74 6.98 5.27 12.71
CA ALA A 74 6.16 5.51 11.51
C ALA A 74 6.18 6.97 11.01
N HIS A 75 6.19 7.95 11.93
CA HIS A 75 6.23 9.37 11.54
C HIS A 75 7.54 9.76 10.83
N HIS A 76 8.65 9.06 11.06
CA HIS A 76 9.88 9.27 10.31
C HIS A 76 9.77 8.71 8.89
N HIS A 77 9.12 7.54 8.72
CA HIS A 77 8.80 6.98 7.39
C HIS A 77 7.91 7.94 6.60
N ALA A 78 6.84 8.47 7.23
CA ALA A 78 5.96 9.44 6.61
C ALA A 78 6.72 10.71 6.17
N ARG A 79 7.62 11.25 7.01
CA ARG A 79 8.48 12.41 6.67
C ARG A 79 9.45 12.13 5.52
N GLN A 80 9.82 10.86 5.29
CA GLN A 80 10.65 10.45 4.15
C GLN A 80 9.81 10.10 2.91
N GLY A 81 8.48 10.28 2.99
CA GLY A 81 7.57 10.15 1.86
C GLY A 81 6.96 8.75 1.71
N VAL A 82 6.85 7.96 2.77
CA VAL A 82 6.05 6.73 2.78
C VAL A 82 4.68 7.04 3.36
N ALA A 83 3.63 6.91 2.54
CA ALA A 83 2.25 6.98 3.00
C ALA A 83 1.57 5.62 2.85
N ARG A 84 0.55 5.36 3.66
CA ARG A 84 -0.23 4.12 3.58
C ARG A 84 -1.70 4.36 3.85
N THR A 85 -2.54 3.47 3.30
CA THR A 85 -3.91 3.25 3.73
C THR A 85 -4.00 2.08 4.69
N PHE A 86 -5.16 1.86 5.29
CA PHE A 86 -5.43 0.74 6.19
C PHE A 86 -6.62 -0.07 5.67
N GLN A 87 -6.69 -1.33 6.04
CA GLN A 87 -7.77 -2.23 5.67
C GLN A 87 -9.16 -1.67 6.01
N THR A 88 -9.30 -1.05 7.19
CA THR A 88 -10.46 -0.23 7.53
C THR A 88 -10.08 1.24 7.39
N PRO A 89 -10.78 2.04 6.56
CA PRO A 89 -10.45 3.43 6.33
C PRO A 89 -10.36 4.23 7.63
N ARG A 90 -9.28 4.99 7.78
CA ARG A 90 -9.04 5.84 8.95
C ARG A 90 -9.26 7.29 8.59
N VAL A 91 -10.53 7.70 8.63
CA VAL A 91 -10.94 9.09 8.39
C VAL A 91 -11.44 9.73 9.68
N PHE A 92 -11.32 11.04 9.79
CA PHE A 92 -11.90 11.82 10.89
C PHE A 92 -13.38 12.07 10.58
N GLY A 93 -14.26 11.20 11.07
CA GLY A 93 -15.68 11.18 10.72
C GLY A 93 -16.42 12.50 10.95
N GLU A 94 -16.09 13.20 12.04
CA GLU A 94 -16.69 14.49 12.42
C GLU A 94 -16.20 15.67 11.56
N LEU A 95 -15.05 15.51 10.90
CA LEU A 95 -14.52 16.53 10.00
C LEU A 95 -15.15 16.36 8.61
N THR A 96 -15.20 17.46 7.87
CA THR A 96 -15.61 17.40 6.45
C THR A 96 -14.59 16.63 5.61
N VAL A 97 -15.03 16.15 4.44
CA VAL A 97 -14.15 15.51 3.44
C VAL A 97 -12.97 16.42 3.12
N ALA A 98 -13.21 17.73 2.90
CA ALA A 98 -12.18 18.73 2.67
C ALA A 98 -11.20 18.85 3.86
N ALA A 99 -11.72 18.97 5.07
CA ALA A 99 -10.90 19.13 6.27
C ALA A 99 -10.01 17.90 6.55
N ASN A 100 -10.45 16.69 6.19
CA ASN A 100 -9.63 15.48 6.27
C ASN A 100 -8.39 15.59 5.35
N VAL A 101 -8.57 16.04 4.10
CA VAL A 101 -7.46 16.25 3.16
C VAL A 101 -6.54 17.37 3.63
N ASP A 102 -7.10 18.50 4.09
CA ASP A 102 -6.33 19.63 4.61
C ASP A 102 -5.45 19.22 5.82
N PHE A 103 -5.98 18.37 6.69
CA PHE A 103 -5.19 17.80 7.79
C PHE A 103 -3.93 17.10 7.28
N GLY A 104 -4.04 16.29 6.22
CA GLY A 104 -2.87 15.65 5.59
C GLY A 104 -1.87 16.67 5.03
N LEU A 105 -2.34 17.76 4.44
CA LEU A 105 -1.48 18.84 3.93
C LEU A 105 -0.70 19.56 5.04
N GLN A 106 -1.30 19.77 6.20
CA GLN A 106 -0.67 20.44 7.34
C GLN A 106 0.44 19.62 7.98
N PHE A 107 0.27 18.29 8.06
CA PHE A 107 1.21 17.36 8.70
C PHE A 107 2.11 16.62 7.71
N GLY A 108 1.87 16.81 6.41
CA GLY A 108 2.70 16.24 5.35
C GLY A 108 4.15 16.70 5.48
N GLY A 109 5.08 15.76 5.31
CA GLY A 109 6.50 16.06 5.27
C GLY A 109 6.85 17.00 4.11
N ARG A 110 8.12 17.42 4.06
CA ARG A 110 8.69 18.12 2.89
C ARG A 110 8.94 17.13 1.75
N GLY A 111 7.92 16.33 1.41
CA GLY A 111 7.92 15.41 0.29
C GLY A 111 8.14 16.14 -1.03
N ARG A 112 7.96 15.47 -2.15
CA ARG A 112 8.17 16.06 -3.48
C ARG A 112 7.49 17.43 -3.61
N SER A 113 8.28 18.50 -3.47
CA SER A 113 7.87 19.84 -3.82
C SER A 113 7.67 19.88 -5.34
N GLY A 114 6.45 20.16 -5.81
CA GLY A 114 6.27 20.55 -7.20
C GLY A 114 5.16 19.91 -8.00
N SER A 115 4.49 18.84 -7.58
CA SER A 115 3.33 18.37 -8.32
C SER A 115 2.15 19.34 -8.15
N ARG A 116 1.68 19.91 -9.27
CA ARG A 116 0.47 20.76 -9.31
C ARG A 116 -0.79 19.98 -8.89
N LEU A 117 -0.78 18.64 -9.03
CA LEU A 117 -1.88 17.77 -8.67
C LEU A 117 -2.07 17.63 -7.14
N LEU A 118 -1.01 17.87 -6.36
CA LEU A 118 -1.02 17.81 -4.89
C LEU A 118 -0.78 19.19 -4.27
N LYS A 119 -1.12 20.27 -4.98
CA LYS A 119 -0.85 21.63 -4.56
C LYS A 119 -1.68 22.03 -3.34
N ASP A 120 -2.96 21.74 -3.40
CA ASP A 120 -3.96 22.14 -2.43
C ASP A 120 -5.05 21.06 -2.29
N GLU A 121 -5.90 21.22 -1.31
CA GLU A 121 -7.03 20.34 -1.00
C GLU A 121 -7.95 20.14 -2.21
N ALA A 122 -8.34 21.23 -2.91
CA ALA A 122 -9.24 21.15 -4.06
C ALA A 122 -8.66 20.34 -5.23
N SER A 123 -7.35 20.41 -5.44
CA SER A 123 -6.65 19.61 -6.45
C SER A 123 -6.67 18.12 -6.10
N ILE A 124 -6.46 17.78 -4.83
CA ILE A 124 -6.51 16.40 -4.35
C ILE A 124 -7.94 15.85 -4.43
N LEU A 125 -8.95 16.61 -3.97
CA LEU A 125 -10.35 16.20 -4.05
C LEU A 125 -10.79 15.93 -5.49
N ARG A 126 -10.34 16.76 -6.43
CA ARG A 126 -10.60 16.54 -7.86
C ARG A 126 -9.94 15.25 -8.36
N LEU A 127 -8.71 14.99 -7.93
CA LEU A 127 -7.95 13.80 -8.34
C LEU A 127 -8.62 12.51 -7.88
N ILE A 128 -9.16 12.49 -6.65
CA ILE A 128 -9.84 11.34 -6.08
C ILE A 128 -11.37 11.32 -6.34
N GLY A 129 -11.92 12.31 -7.07
CA GLY A 129 -13.33 12.36 -7.47
C GLY A 129 -14.31 12.71 -6.35
N LEU A 130 -13.89 13.43 -5.30
CA LEU A 130 -14.72 13.79 -4.15
C LEU A 130 -15.04 15.30 -4.05
N THR A 131 -14.85 16.06 -5.12
CA THR A 131 -15.08 17.52 -5.13
C THR A 131 -16.47 17.91 -4.65
N ASP A 132 -17.51 17.23 -5.14
CA ASP A 132 -18.92 17.56 -4.82
C ASP A 132 -19.32 17.18 -3.38
N LEU A 133 -18.46 16.39 -2.70
CA LEU A 133 -18.66 15.93 -1.34
C LEU A 133 -17.82 16.70 -0.32
N ALA A 134 -17.06 17.70 -0.76
CA ALA A 134 -16.04 18.42 0.04
C ALA A 134 -16.58 18.95 1.38
N ALA A 135 -17.82 19.47 1.40
CA ALA A 135 -18.46 20.06 2.58
C ALA A 135 -19.16 19.03 3.49
N LEU A 136 -19.34 17.78 3.06
CA LEU A 136 -20.03 16.76 3.85
C LEU A 136 -19.09 16.22 4.96
N PRO A 137 -19.65 15.88 6.14
CA PRO A 137 -18.90 15.10 7.13
C PRO A 137 -18.40 13.77 6.54
N ALA A 138 -17.19 13.35 6.87
CA ALA A 138 -16.63 12.10 6.37
C ALA A 138 -17.41 10.86 6.83
N ALA A 139 -18.12 10.93 7.94
CA ALA A 139 -19.05 9.88 8.38
C ALA A 139 -20.29 9.74 7.50
N ALA A 140 -20.65 10.78 6.72
CA ALA A 140 -21.86 10.80 5.88
C ALA A 140 -21.61 10.27 4.45
N VAL A 141 -20.36 10.02 4.05
CA VAL A 141 -20.05 9.46 2.74
C VAL A 141 -19.97 7.93 2.78
N THR A 142 -20.14 7.28 1.62
CA THR A 142 -20.14 5.81 1.54
C THR A 142 -18.79 5.19 1.91
N PRO A 143 -18.74 3.90 2.28
CA PRO A 143 -17.47 3.22 2.56
C PRO A 143 -16.47 3.29 1.40
N SER A 144 -16.91 3.19 0.14
CA SER A 144 -16.04 3.35 -1.03
C SER A 144 -15.47 4.78 -1.13
N GLN A 145 -16.28 5.80 -0.84
CA GLN A 145 -15.84 7.20 -0.79
C GLN A 145 -14.90 7.47 0.38
N GLN A 146 -15.08 6.80 1.53
CA GLN A 146 -14.14 6.89 2.66
C GLN A 146 -12.76 6.29 2.29
N ARG A 147 -12.71 5.22 1.48
CA ARG A 147 -11.44 4.67 0.96
C ARG A 147 -10.74 5.67 0.03
N LEU A 148 -11.49 6.30 -0.88
CA LEU A 148 -10.95 7.36 -1.73
C LEU A 148 -10.45 8.54 -0.89
N LEU A 149 -11.20 8.94 0.14
CA LEU A 149 -10.79 10.00 1.06
C LEU A 149 -9.48 9.66 1.78
N GLU A 150 -9.33 8.43 2.29
CA GLU A 150 -8.10 7.98 2.93
C GLU A 150 -6.91 8.02 1.96
N ILE A 151 -7.09 7.62 0.69
CA ILE A 151 -6.08 7.80 -0.35
C ILE A 151 -5.76 9.30 -0.52
N GLY A 152 -6.76 10.18 -0.55
CA GLY A 152 -6.58 11.62 -0.61
C GLY A 152 -5.77 12.19 0.55
N MET A 153 -6.05 11.73 1.77
CA MET A 153 -5.29 12.10 2.97
C MET A 153 -3.82 11.63 2.86
N ALA A 154 -3.60 10.41 2.37
CA ALA A 154 -2.27 9.87 2.12
C ALA A 154 -1.52 10.72 1.07
N LEU A 155 -2.17 11.08 -0.04
CA LEU A 155 -1.62 11.94 -1.09
C LEU A 155 -1.31 13.36 -0.60
N ALA A 156 -2.11 13.90 0.33
CA ALA A 156 -1.90 15.20 0.94
C ALA A 156 -0.55 15.29 1.67
N THR A 157 0.00 14.17 2.14
CA THR A 157 1.37 14.13 2.69
C THR A 157 2.47 14.24 1.64
N ARG A 158 2.11 14.30 0.35
CA ARG A 158 3.02 14.36 -0.80
C ARG A 158 4.03 13.20 -0.82
N PRO A 159 3.56 11.94 -0.83
CA PRO A 159 4.41 10.79 -0.73
C PRO A 159 5.26 10.56 -1.96
N ARG A 160 6.26 9.70 -1.82
CA ARG A 160 7.04 9.08 -2.92
C ARG A 160 6.66 7.60 -3.07
N VAL A 161 6.25 6.99 -1.96
CA VAL A 161 5.81 5.59 -1.87
C VAL A 161 4.41 5.58 -1.27
N LEU A 162 3.48 4.92 -1.94
CA LEU A 162 2.10 4.73 -1.48
C LEU A 162 1.85 3.24 -1.25
N LEU A 163 1.57 2.88 -0.02
CA LEU A 163 1.24 1.52 0.39
C LEU A 163 -0.28 1.40 0.52
N LEU A 164 -0.92 0.58 -0.32
CA LEU A 164 -2.36 0.38 -0.37
C LEU A 164 -2.72 -1.00 0.20
N ASP A 165 -3.49 -1.00 1.29
CA ASP A 165 -3.87 -2.22 2.04
C ASP A 165 -5.35 -2.53 1.82
N GLU A 166 -5.65 -3.48 0.94
CA GLU A 166 -7.01 -3.99 0.64
C GLU A 166 -8.03 -2.90 0.29
N VAL A 167 -7.62 -1.93 -0.53
CA VAL A 167 -8.48 -0.78 -0.86
C VAL A 167 -9.67 -1.13 -1.76
N ALA A 168 -9.66 -2.31 -2.39
CA ALA A 168 -10.76 -2.80 -3.24
C ALA A 168 -11.73 -3.75 -2.49
N ALA A 169 -11.47 -4.09 -1.22
CA ALA A 169 -12.33 -5.00 -0.47
C ALA A 169 -13.76 -4.47 -0.31
N GLY A 170 -14.76 -5.28 -0.69
CA GLY A 170 -16.18 -4.92 -0.58
C GLY A 170 -16.69 -3.93 -1.63
N LEU A 171 -15.87 -3.60 -2.64
CA LEU A 171 -16.28 -2.78 -3.79
C LEU A 171 -16.97 -3.65 -4.87
N THR A 172 -17.85 -3.05 -5.63
CA THR A 172 -18.38 -3.64 -6.87
C THR A 172 -17.29 -3.73 -7.92
N GLU A 173 -17.45 -4.58 -8.94
CA GLU A 173 -16.47 -4.72 -10.03
C GLU A 173 -16.18 -3.38 -10.74
N ALA A 174 -17.20 -2.55 -10.96
CA ALA A 174 -17.04 -1.22 -11.56
C ALA A 174 -16.23 -0.27 -10.66
N GLU A 175 -16.45 -0.30 -9.34
CA GLU A 175 -15.69 0.51 -8.38
C GLU A 175 -14.25 0.03 -8.28
N VAL A 176 -14.01 -1.29 -8.33
CA VAL A 176 -12.66 -1.86 -8.36
C VAL A 176 -11.90 -1.40 -9.60
N GLU A 177 -12.52 -1.44 -10.78
CA GLU A 177 -11.89 -0.96 -12.02
C GLU A 177 -11.59 0.55 -11.94
N ALA A 178 -12.51 1.36 -11.41
CA ALA A 178 -12.30 2.79 -11.21
C ALA A 178 -11.15 3.05 -10.22
N MET A 179 -11.07 2.28 -9.12
CA MET A 179 -9.98 2.34 -8.15
C MET A 179 -8.64 1.99 -8.80
N ALA A 180 -8.58 0.92 -9.57
CA ALA A 180 -7.37 0.50 -10.25
C ALA A 180 -6.90 1.54 -11.30
N GLN A 181 -7.83 2.18 -12.01
CA GLN A 181 -7.51 3.29 -12.92
C GLN A 181 -6.96 4.50 -12.17
N LEU A 182 -7.55 4.85 -11.02
CA LEU A 182 -7.02 5.90 -10.15
C LEU A 182 -5.59 5.57 -9.72
N ILE A 183 -5.34 4.36 -9.21
CA ILE A 183 -4.02 3.92 -8.74
C ILE A 183 -2.98 4.03 -9.85
N ARG A 184 -3.30 3.59 -11.09
CA ARG A 184 -2.41 3.74 -12.24
C ARG A 184 -2.12 5.21 -12.54
N ARG A 185 -3.14 6.07 -12.56
CA ARG A 185 -2.94 7.52 -12.75
C ARG A 185 -2.04 8.12 -11.66
N LEU A 186 -2.20 7.71 -10.40
CA LEU A 186 -1.34 8.18 -9.31
C LEU A 186 0.13 7.78 -9.55
N ARG A 187 0.39 6.56 -10.01
CA ARG A 187 1.72 6.13 -10.42
C ARG A 187 2.25 6.98 -11.57
N ASP A 188 1.49 7.11 -12.66
CA ASP A 188 1.92 7.75 -13.90
C ASP A 188 2.10 9.26 -13.75
N ASP A 189 1.11 9.94 -13.21
CA ASP A 189 1.08 11.41 -13.12
C ASP A 189 1.97 11.94 -12.00
N LEU A 190 2.16 11.18 -10.93
CA LEU A 190 2.94 11.57 -9.75
C LEU A 190 4.29 10.85 -9.65
N GLY A 191 4.55 9.82 -10.47
CA GLY A 191 5.75 8.99 -10.42
C GLY A 191 5.90 8.25 -9.09
N LEU A 192 4.78 7.85 -8.46
CA LEU A 192 4.81 7.14 -7.19
C LEU A 192 5.32 5.70 -7.39
N ALA A 193 6.07 5.20 -6.41
CA ALA A 193 6.13 3.76 -6.18
C ALA A 193 4.84 3.36 -5.46
N VAL A 194 4.03 2.52 -6.06
CA VAL A 194 2.79 2.03 -5.45
C VAL A 194 2.94 0.56 -5.12
N VAL A 195 2.67 0.19 -3.88
CA VAL A 195 2.63 -1.21 -3.44
C VAL A 195 1.23 -1.51 -2.97
N TRP A 196 0.60 -2.51 -3.57
CA TRP A 196 -0.80 -2.79 -3.39
C TRP A 196 -1.02 -4.24 -2.92
N ILE A 197 -1.65 -4.42 -1.76
CA ILE A 197 -2.10 -5.72 -1.25
C ILE A 197 -3.58 -5.88 -1.55
N GLU A 198 -3.98 -7.05 -2.08
CA GLU A 198 -5.38 -7.45 -2.23
C GLU A 198 -5.56 -8.95 -1.97
N HIS A 199 -6.79 -9.31 -1.53
CA HIS A 199 -7.23 -10.69 -1.46
C HIS A 199 -7.75 -11.19 -2.80
N ALA A 200 -8.39 -10.33 -3.60
CA ALA A 200 -8.86 -10.65 -4.94
C ALA A 200 -7.68 -10.71 -5.93
N VAL A 201 -6.93 -11.82 -5.88
CA VAL A 201 -5.69 -12.02 -6.67
C VAL A 201 -5.91 -11.76 -8.15
N THR A 202 -6.98 -12.31 -8.74
CA THR A 202 -7.29 -12.14 -10.17
C THR A 202 -7.48 -10.68 -10.57
N THR A 203 -8.05 -9.88 -9.69
CA THR A 203 -8.22 -8.44 -9.89
C THR A 203 -6.86 -7.75 -9.87
N LEU A 204 -6.06 -7.98 -8.82
CA LEU A 204 -4.75 -7.36 -8.68
C LEU A 204 -3.84 -7.65 -9.88
N LEU A 205 -3.77 -8.92 -10.31
CA LEU A 205 -2.91 -9.37 -11.41
C LEU A 205 -3.19 -8.68 -12.76
N ARG A 206 -4.41 -8.17 -12.98
CA ARG A 206 -4.77 -7.43 -14.20
C ARG A 206 -4.21 -6.01 -14.23
N HIS A 207 -3.83 -5.48 -13.07
CA HIS A 207 -3.55 -4.06 -12.92
C HIS A 207 -2.09 -3.75 -12.57
N VAL A 208 -1.34 -4.73 -12.06
CA VAL A 208 0.06 -4.58 -11.66
C VAL A 208 1.02 -5.11 -12.71
N GLU A 209 2.25 -4.63 -12.68
CA GLU A 209 3.31 -5.03 -13.61
C GLU A 209 4.26 -6.05 -12.99
N ARG A 210 4.31 -6.10 -11.66
CA ARG A 210 5.16 -6.99 -10.89
C ARG A 210 4.41 -7.48 -9.66
N VAL A 211 4.63 -8.72 -9.30
CA VAL A 211 3.98 -9.38 -8.16
C VAL A 211 5.02 -10.01 -7.26
N LEU A 212 4.97 -9.66 -6.00
CA LEU A 212 5.71 -10.31 -4.93
C LEU A 212 4.76 -11.27 -4.20
N VAL A 213 5.14 -12.53 -4.10
CA VAL A 213 4.34 -13.56 -3.43
C VAL A 213 4.96 -13.90 -2.10
N LEU A 214 4.15 -13.78 -1.04
CA LEU A 214 4.52 -14.21 0.31
C LEU A 214 3.79 -15.49 0.67
N HIS A 215 4.51 -16.42 1.30
CA HIS A 215 3.96 -17.63 1.90
C HIS A 215 4.72 -17.96 3.18
N GLN A 216 4.00 -18.19 4.28
CA GLN A 216 4.57 -18.50 5.61
C GLN A 216 5.71 -17.53 6.02
N GLY A 217 5.50 -16.24 5.79
CA GLY A 217 6.47 -15.19 6.11
C GLY A 217 7.63 -15.02 5.13
N ARG A 218 7.75 -15.85 4.09
CA ARG A 218 8.84 -15.82 3.11
C ARG A 218 8.39 -15.35 1.74
N LYS A 219 9.29 -14.71 1.02
CA LYS A 219 9.07 -14.40 -0.39
C LYS A 219 9.37 -15.65 -1.23
N ILE A 220 8.36 -16.17 -1.92
CA ILE A 220 8.49 -17.36 -2.78
C ILE A 220 8.56 -17.00 -4.27
N ALA A 221 8.03 -15.84 -4.68
CA ALA A 221 8.17 -15.33 -6.05
C ALA A 221 8.22 -13.80 -6.08
N ASP A 222 8.78 -13.24 -7.14
CA ASP A 222 8.90 -11.80 -7.36
C ASP A 222 9.14 -11.57 -8.87
N ASP A 223 8.06 -11.48 -9.65
CA ASP A 223 8.12 -11.47 -11.12
C ASP A 223 6.86 -10.83 -11.73
N ALA A 224 6.78 -10.79 -13.06
CA ALA A 224 5.61 -10.38 -13.79
C ALA A 224 4.41 -11.31 -13.50
N PRO A 225 3.16 -10.79 -13.51
CA PRO A 225 1.95 -11.58 -13.22
C PRO A 225 1.85 -12.88 -13.99
N ALA A 226 2.18 -12.86 -15.29
CA ALA A 226 2.11 -14.03 -16.16
C ALA A 226 3.11 -15.15 -15.79
N ALA A 227 4.24 -14.80 -15.17
CA ALA A 227 5.22 -15.77 -14.66
C ALA A 227 4.73 -16.34 -13.32
N VAL A 228 4.29 -15.47 -12.41
CA VAL A 228 3.83 -15.85 -11.06
C VAL A 228 2.67 -16.85 -11.09
N VAL A 229 1.68 -16.68 -11.98
CA VAL A 229 0.52 -17.60 -12.08
C VAL A 229 0.89 -18.99 -12.61
N ARG A 230 2.09 -19.15 -13.17
CA ARG A 230 2.59 -20.43 -13.69
C ARG A 230 3.66 -21.06 -12.81
N ASP A 231 4.08 -20.36 -11.78
CA ASP A 231 5.13 -20.85 -10.87
C ASP A 231 4.57 -22.01 -10.03
N PRO A 232 5.17 -23.22 -10.11
CA PRO A 232 4.70 -24.38 -9.35
C PRO A 232 4.71 -24.15 -7.85
N THR A 233 5.68 -23.39 -7.32
CA THR A 233 5.79 -23.08 -5.88
C THR A 233 4.64 -22.19 -5.44
N VAL A 234 4.22 -21.24 -6.28
CA VAL A 234 3.08 -20.37 -6.01
C VAL A 234 1.78 -21.16 -6.03
N ILE A 235 1.62 -22.01 -7.05
CA ILE A 235 0.42 -22.86 -7.19
C ILE A 235 0.29 -23.79 -5.96
N GLU A 236 1.37 -24.44 -5.55
CA GLU A 236 1.39 -25.33 -4.37
C GLU A 236 1.03 -24.59 -3.09
N ALA A 237 1.56 -23.37 -2.90
CA ALA A 237 1.29 -22.54 -1.73
C ALA A 237 -0.21 -22.20 -1.59
N TYR A 238 -0.90 -21.91 -2.68
CA TYR A 238 -2.34 -21.64 -2.67
C TYR A 238 -3.19 -22.90 -2.51
N LEU A 239 -2.87 -23.98 -3.21
CA LEU A 239 -3.62 -25.25 -3.11
C LEU A 239 -3.42 -25.92 -1.75
N GLY A 240 -2.22 -25.82 -1.16
CA GLY A 240 -1.92 -26.38 0.15
C GLY A 240 -2.74 -25.74 1.26
N ASP A 241 -2.94 -24.42 1.19
CA ASP A 241 -3.71 -23.65 2.18
C ASP A 241 -5.22 -23.89 2.03
N GLU A 242 -5.77 -23.95 0.80
CA GLU A 242 -7.18 -24.31 0.59
C GLU A 242 -7.52 -25.70 1.15
N MET A 243 -6.61 -26.67 1.03
CA MET A 243 -6.79 -28.00 1.62
C MET A 243 -6.69 -28.00 3.15
N ALA A 244 -5.85 -27.12 3.74
CA ALA A 244 -5.72 -26.99 5.18
C ALA A 244 -6.95 -26.31 5.80
N GLU A 245 -7.51 -25.28 5.15
CA GLU A 245 -8.75 -24.60 5.58
C GLU A 245 -9.98 -25.54 5.47
N ALA A 246 -10.02 -26.43 4.48
CA ALA A 246 -11.10 -27.39 4.30
C ALA A 246 -11.05 -28.56 5.31
N ALA A 247 -9.92 -28.78 5.98
CA ALA A 247 -9.70 -29.85 6.96
C ALA A 247 -9.83 -29.40 8.42
N ALA A 248 -9.98 -28.09 8.68
CA ALA A 248 -10.08 -27.48 10.02
C ALA A 248 -11.52 -27.13 10.38
#